data_0875eb7b4f0e61ad8a3bc45a75d8b923
#
_entry.id   0875eb7b4f0e61ad8a3bc45a75d8b923
#
_cell.length_a   1.000
_cell.length_b   1.000
_cell.length_c   1.000
_cell.angle_alpha   90.00
_cell.angle_beta   90.00
_cell.angle_gamma   90.00
#
_symmetry.space_group_name_H-M   'P 1'
#
loop_
_entity.id
_entity.type
_entity.pdbx_description
1 polymer ?
#
loop_
_entity_poly.entity_id
_entity_poly.type
_entity_poly.pdbx_seq_one_letter_code
_entity_poly.pdbx_strand_id
1 'polypeptide(L)'
;MGKLKHTVCYLCGAMDRVADGGVTWRRTITPKLKKLGVGVLDPCDKPTECAVEDDDFRNNIENAKKEKNFRFIKESMREVAAVDLRMIDIAHFVVMYMDVSVHLCGSYHEAFTAIQQKKPLLVVCEQGVENMPNWMFGVMPLEHMFS
;
A
#
# COMPACT_ATOMS: atom_id res chain seq x y z
N MET A 1 -17.27 -5.76 22.86
CA MET A 1 -16.62 -4.61 22.18
C MET A 1 -15.41 -5.14 21.40
N GLY A 2 -15.33 -4.85 20.10
CA GLY A 2 -14.26 -5.36 19.25
C GLY A 2 -12.89 -4.83 19.67
N LYS A 3 -11.89 -5.71 19.73
CA LYS A 3 -10.49 -5.38 20.10
C LYS A 3 -9.84 -4.36 19.14
N LEU A 4 -10.34 -4.26 17.91
CA LEU A 4 -9.80 -3.36 16.87
C LEU A 4 -10.44 -1.97 16.85
N LYS A 5 -11.46 -1.71 17.68
CA LYS A 5 -12.14 -0.42 17.72
C LYS A 5 -11.14 0.71 18.03
N HIS A 6 -11.23 1.79 17.26
CA HIS A 6 -10.33 2.96 17.35
C HIS A 6 -8.88 2.72 16.86
N THR A 7 -8.58 1.58 16.26
CA THR A 7 -7.31 1.41 15.55
C THR A 7 -7.39 1.98 14.14
N VAL A 8 -6.24 2.19 13.52
CA VAL A 8 -6.11 2.70 12.15
C VAL A 8 -5.30 1.71 11.33
N CYS A 9 -5.82 1.33 10.16
CA CYS A 9 -5.18 0.43 9.21
C CYS A 9 -4.73 1.20 7.97
N TYR A 10 -3.51 0.92 7.49
CA TYR A 10 -3.06 1.36 6.17
C TYR A 10 -3.22 0.22 5.15
N LEU A 11 -3.72 0.55 3.97
CA LEU A 11 -3.94 -0.40 2.87
C LEU A 11 -2.80 -0.32 1.85
N CYS A 12 -1.90 -1.29 1.91
CA CYS A 12 -0.70 -1.40 1.08
C CYS A 12 -0.93 -2.31 -0.12
N GLY A 13 -0.48 -1.93 -1.30
CA GLY A 13 -0.60 -2.76 -2.52
C GLY A 13 -0.32 -1.97 -3.79
N ALA A 14 -0.18 -2.69 -4.92
CA ALA A 14 0.13 -2.12 -6.21
C ALA A 14 -0.87 -1.04 -6.65
N MET A 15 -0.36 0.02 -7.25
CA MET A 15 -1.11 1.09 -7.90
C MET A 15 -0.63 1.37 -9.32
N ASP A 16 0.67 1.49 -9.53
CA ASP A 16 1.28 1.91 -10.80
C ASP A 16 1.09 0.92 -11.96
N ARG A 17 1.05 -0.36 -11.65
CA ARG A 17 1.16 -1.44 -12.65
C ARG A 17 -0.12 -2.28 -12.76
N VAL A 18 -1.21 -1.79 -12.21
CA VAL A 18 -2.51 -2.46 -12.23
C VAL A 18 -3.55 -1.58 -12.93
N ALA A 19 -4.41 -2.21 -13.72
CA ALA A 19 -5.35 -1.52 -14.61
C ALA A 19 -6.32 -0.59 -13.88
N ASP A 20 -6.75 -1.00 -12.68
CA ASP A 20 -7.70 -0.24 -11.83
C ASP A 20 -7.01 0.74 -10.87
N GLY A 21 -5.68 0.89 -10.96
CA GLY A 21 -4.90 1.70 -10.02
C GLY A 21 -4.91 1.17 -8.58
N GLY A 22 -5.28 -0.10 -8.38
CA GLY A 22 -5.35 -0.74 -7.06
C GLY A 22 -6.58 -0.39 -6.24
N VAL A 23 -7.62 0.16 -6.87
CA VAL A 23 -8.82 0.68 -6.17
C VAL A 23 -9.78 -0.44 -5.75
N THR A 24 -9.98 -1.47 -6.56
CA THR A 24 -11.06 -2.44 -6.38
C THR A 24 -10.96 -3.21 -5.07
N TRP A 25 -9.81 -3.79 -4.75
CA TRP A 25 -9.65 -4.55 -3.52
C TRP A 25 -9.77 -3.67 -2.26
N ARG A 26 -9.27 -2.43 -2.35
CA ARG A 26 -9.37 -1.45 -1.26
C ARG A 26 -10.82 -1.07 -0.97
N ARG A 27 -11.61 -0.84 -2.00
CA ARG A 27 -13.06 -0.59 -1.88
C ARG A 27 -13.82 -1.77 -1.29
N THR A 28 -13.36 -2.99 -1.54
CA THR A 28 -13.98 -4.22 -1.01
C THR A 28 -13.71 -4.40 0.48
N ILE A 29 -12.48 -4.14 0.94
CA ILE A 29 -12.10 -4.37 2.34
C ILE A 29 -12.49 -3.20 3.26
N THR A 30 -12.46 -1.98 2.78
CA THR A 30 -12.71 -0.76 3.59
C THR A 30 -14.01 -0.80 4.38
N PRO A 31 -15.18 -1.17 3.81
CA PRO A 31 -16.42 -1.24 4.59
C PRO A 31 -16.37 -2.30 5.70
N LYS A 32 -15.64 -3.39 5.47
CA LYS A 32 -15.49 -4.47 6.47
C LYS A 32 -14.66 -3.99 7.66
N LEU A 33 -13.55 -3.29 7.41
CA LEU A 33 -12.73 -2.69 8.45
C LEU A 33 -13.50 -1.63 9.24
N LYS A 34 -14.24 -0.75 8.56
CA LYS A 34 -15.08 0.27 9.20
C LYS A 34 -16.15 -0.32 10.12
N LYS A 35 -16.76 -1.46 9.74
CA LYS A 35 -17.71 -2.18 10.62
C LYS A 35 -17.07 -2.68 11.91
N LEU A 36 -15.77 -2.96 11.91
CA LEU A 36 -15.00 -3.34 13.10
C LEU A 36 -14.55 -2.13 13.93
N GLY A 37 -14.90 -0.92 13.51
CA GLY A 37 -14.48 0.33 14.17
C GLY A 37 -13.05 0.74 13.85
N VAL A 38 -12.48 0.22 12.75
CA VAL A 38 -11.12 0.54 12.27
C VAL A 38 -11.18 1.76 11.35
N GLY A 39 -10.35 2.76 11.60
CA GLY A 39 -10.07 3.83 10.66
C GLY A 39 -9.20 3.31 9.51
N VAL A 40 -9.44 3.79 8.29
CA VAL A 40 -8.71 3.32 7.10
C VAL A 40 -7.95 4.47 6.48
N LEU A 41 -6.65 4.26 6.24
CA LEU A 41 -5.79 5.10 5.43
C LEU A 41 -5.55 4.39 4.10
N ASP A 42 -6.10 4.95 3.04
CA ASP A 42 -6.06 4.41 1.68
C ASP A 42 -5.24 5.35 0.78
N PRO A 43 -4.11 4.91 0.19
CA PRO A 43 -3.34 5.75 -0.71
C PRO A 43 -4.09 6.13 -2.00
N CYS A 44 -5.17 5.42 -2.34
CA CYS A 44 -6.08 5.81 -3.43
C CYS A 44 -7.09 6.88 -3.04
N ASP A 45 -7.27 7.15 -1.74
CA ASP A 45 -8.20 8.14 -1.18
C ASP A 45 -7.53 8.82 0.03
N LYS A 46 -6.47 9.57 -0.27
CA LYS A 46 -5.61 10.18 0.76
C LYS A 46 -6.37 11.27 1.53
N PRO A 47 -6.09 11.41 2.83
CA PRO A 47 -6.70 12.47 3.67
C PRO A 47 -6.08 13.86 3.41
N THR A 48 -5.51 14.09 2.24
CA THR A 48 -4.87 15.34 1.81
C THR A 48 -5.08 15.55 0.32
N GLU A 49 -5.09 16.80 -0.10
CA GLU A 49 -5.12 17.16 -1.52
C GLU A 49 -3.75 17.04 -2.21
N CYS A 50 -2.69 16.80 -1.43
CA CYS A 50 -1.35 16.60 -1.94
C CYS A 50 -1.11 15.15 -2.35
N ALA A 51 -0.18 14.95 -3.30
CA ALA A 51 0.29 13.63 -3.73
C ALA A 51 -0.84 12.68 -4.24
N VAL A 52 -1.86 13.24 -4.86
CA VAL A 52 -2.95 12.46 -5.46
C VAL A 52 -2.43 11.68 -6.66
N GLU A 53 -2.67 10.37 -6.69
CA GLU A 53 -2.21 9.47 -7.74
C GLU A 53 -3.38 9.01 -8.63
N ASP A 54 -4.04 9.97 -9.26
CA ASP A 54 -5.11 9.74 -10.24
C ASP A 54 -4.57 9.35 -11.63
N ASP A 55 -5.47 9.19 -12.59
CA ASP A 55 -5.10 8.84 -13.96
C ASP A 55 -4.23 9.92 -14.62
N ASP A 56 -4.50 11.20 -14.34
CA ASP A 56 -3.71 12.31 -14.89
C ASP A 56 -2.30 12.29 -14.33
N PHE A 57 -2.14 12.04 -13.04
CA PHE A 57 -0.83 11.87 -12.41
C PHE A 57 -0.04 10.72 -13.06
N ARG A 58 -0.67 9.54 -13.20
CA ARG A 58 -0.01 8.38 -13.82
C ARG A 58 0.39 8.65 -15.27
N ASN A 59 -0.47 9.28 -16.05
CA ASN A 59 -0.17 9.65 -17.44
C ASN A 59 0.98 10.65 -17.52
N ASN A 60 1.03 11.65 -16.65
CA ASN A 60 2.11 12.63 -16.58
C ASN A 60 3.45 11.96 -16.23
N ILE A 61 3.48 11.01 -15.30
CA ILE A 61 4.68 10.24 -14.97
C ILE A 61 5.16 9.42 -16.17
N GLU A 62 4.27 8.70 -16.85
CA GLU A 62 4.63 7.90 -18.03
C GLU A 62 5.13 8.77 -19.20
N ASN A 63 4.54 9.93 -19.43
CA ASN A 63 5.01 10.90 -20.43
C ASN A 63 6.40 11.44 -20.05
N ALA A 64 6.60 11.81 -18.80
CA ALA A 64 7.90 12.27 -18.31
C ALA A 64 9.01 11.21 -18.45
N LYS A 65 8.68 9.92 -18.29
CA LYS A 65 9.63 8.83 -18.58
C LYS A 65 10.02 8.78 -20.05
N LYS A 66 9.04 8.90 -20.97
CA LYS A 66 9.30 8.91 -22.43
C LYS A 66 10.16 10.10 -22.83
N GLU A 67 9.93 11.26 -22.23
CA GLU A 67 10.67 12.49 -22.46
C GLU A 67 12.00 12.55 -21.70
N LYS A 68 12.30 11.54 -20.87
CA LYS A 68 13.48 11.49 -19.97
C LYS A 68 13.54 12.67 -19.00
N ASN A 69 12.40 13.22 -18.63
CA ASN A 69 12.28 14.28 -17.61
C ASN A 69 12.31 13.67 -16.21
N PHE A 70 13.46 13.12 -15.83
CA PHE A 70 13.64 12.41 -14.57
C PHE A 70 13.55 13.32 -13.34
N ARG A 71 13.82 14.61 -13.49
CA ARG A 71 13.67 15.57 -12.39
C ARG A 71 12.20 15.71 -11.99
N PHE A 72 11.30 15.86 -12.95
CA PHE A 72 9.86 15.91 -12.68
C PHE A 72 9.38 14.64 -11.96
N ILE A 73 9.79 13.45 -12.43
CA ILE A 73 9.44 12.18 -11.79
C ILE A 73 9.95 12.14 -10.35
N LYS A 74 11.21 12.51 -10.13
CA LYS A 74 11.81 12.52 -8.79
C LYS A 74 11.03 13.41 -7.82
N GLU A 75 10.71 14.62 -8.23
CA GLU A 75 10.00 15.58 -7.39
C GLU A 75 8.59 15.12 -7.07
N SER A 76 7.84 14.65 -8.08
CA SER A 76 6.49 14.12 -7.92
C SER A 76 6.44 12.88 -7.02
N MET A 77 7.32 11.91 -7.25
CA MET A 77 7.35 10.66 -6.46
C MET A 77 7.89 10.87 -5.05
N ARG A 78 8.74 11.87 -4.84
CA ARG A 78 9.19 12.24 -3.49
C ARG A 78 8.03 12.71 -2.62
N GLU A 79 7.12 13.49 -3.20
CA GLU A 79 5.92 13.94 -2.49
C GLU A 79 4.98 12.76 -2.17
N VAL A 80 4.72 11.88 -3.14
CA VAL A 80 3.93 10.66 -2.95
C VAL A 80 4.52 9.79 -1.84
N ALA A 81 5.82 9.50 -1.91
CA ALA A 81 6.49 8.66 -0.91
C ALA A 81 6.42 9.29 0.50
N ALA A 82 6.59 10.61 0.61
CA ALA A 82 6.52 11.29 1.89
C ALA A 82 5.12 11.18 2.53
N VAL A 83 4.06 11.34 1.75
CA VAL A 83 2.68 11.22 2.23
C VAL A 83 2.34 9.78 2.61
N ASP A 84 2.66 8.81 1.75
CA ASP A 84 2.35 7.40 1.98
C ASP A 84 3.10 6.85 3.20
N LEU A 85 4.39 7.15 3.34
CA LEU A 85 5.17 6.75 4.52
C LEU A 85 4.66 7.43 5.80
N ARG A 86 4.17 8.67 5.70
CA ARG A 86 3.53 9.32 6.85
C ARG A 86 2.23 8.63 7.26
N MET A 87 1.44 8.13 6.31
CA MET A 87 0.26 7.33 6.64
C MET A 87 0.64 6.01 7.32
N ILE A 88 1.76 5.37 6.91
CA ILE A 88 2.31 4.22 7.63
C ILE A 88 2.65 4.59 9.08
N ASP A 89 3.31 5.73 9.31
CA ASP A 89 3.66 6.19 10.66
C ASP A 89 2.45 6.33 11.58
N ILE A 90 1.34 6.79 11.04
CA ILE A 90 0.08 7.02 11.79
C ILE A 90 -0.67 5.70 12.01
N ALA A 91 -0.57 4.74 11.10
CA ALA A 91 -1.28 3.47 11.18
C ALA A 91 -0.85 2.62 12.38
N HIS A 92 -1.79 1.88 12.95
CA HIS A 92 -1.51 0.89 13.99
C HIS A 92 -1.11 -0.47 13.43
N PHE A 93 -1.61 -0.80 12.24
CA PHE A 93 -1.27 -2.02 11.50
C PHE A 93 -1.46 -1.80 9.99
N VAL A 94 -0.92 -2.71 9.20
CA VAL A 94 -0.96 -2.65 7.74
C VAL A 94 -1.58 -3.93 7.18
N VAL A 95 -2.46 -3.78 6.21
CA VAL A 95 -2.94 -4.88 5.38
C VAL A 95 -2.38 -4.68 3.97
N MET A 96 -1.63 -5.68 3.50
CA MET A 96 -1.05 -5.68 2.17
C MET A 96 -1.75 -6.71 1.28
N TYR A 97 -2.22 -6.26 0.13
CA TYR A 97 -2.62 -7.14 -0.97
C TYR A 97 -1.45 -7.26 -1.95
N MET A 98 -0.92 -8.46 -2.08
CA MET A 98 0.27 -8.76 -2.88
C MET A 98 -0.12 -9.52 -4.14
N ASP A 99 0.16 -8.94 -5.29
CA ASP A 99 0.18 -9.60 -6.58
C ASP A 99 1.63 -9.73 -7.05
N VAL A 100 2.18 -10.95 -6.99
CA VAL A 100 3.59 -11.20 -7.34
C VAL A 100 3.88 -11.11 -8.84
N SER A 101 2.85 -10.98 -9.67
CA SER A 101 3.00 -10.78 -11.12
C SER A 101 3.32 -9.34 -11.51
N VAL A 102 3.21 -8.39 -10.58
CA VAL A 102 3.50 -6.97 -10.81
C VAL A 102 4.63 -6.46 -9.91
N HIS A 103 5.28 -5.37 -10.34
CA HIS A 103 6.29 -4.72 -9.52
C HIS A 103 5.66 -4.01 -8.32
N LEU A 104 6.15 -4.35 -7.13
CA LEU A 104 5.64 -3.86 -5.84
C LEU A 104 6.66 -2.99 -5.10
N CYS A 105 7.51 -2.24 -5.81
CA CYS A 105 8.63 -1.51 -5.20
C CYS A 105 8.19 -0.63 -4.01
N GLY A 106 7.22 0.26 -4.22
CA GLY A 106 6.67 1.10 -3.16
C GLY A 106 6.01 0.28 -2.06
N SER A 107 5.20 -0.71 -2.43
CA SER A 107 4.50 -1.57 -1.47
C SER A 107 5.46 -2.39 -0.59
N TYR A 108 6.58 -2.86 -1.12
CA TYR A 108 7.61 -3.52 -0.31
C TYR A 108 8.29 -2.53 0.65
N HIS A 109 8.59 -1.32 0.19
CA HIS A 109 9.15 -0.29 1.08
C HIS A 109 8.20 0.02 2.24
N GLU A 110 6.92 0.20 1.95
CA GLU A 110 5.87 0.43 2.96
C GLU A 110 5.74 -0.75 3.94
N ALA A 111 5.68 -1.98 3.42
CA ALA A 111 5.59 -3.19 4.22
C ALA A 111 6.81 -3.36 5.15
N PHE A 112 8.02 -3.18 4.64
CA PHE A 112 9.24 -3.28 5.45
C PHE A 112 9.37 -2.14 6.45
N THR A 113 8.90 -0.95 6.13
CA THR A 113 8.80 0.17 7.09
C THR A 113 7.87 -0.20 8.25
N ALA A 114 6.71 -0.78 7.98
CA ALA A 114 5.81 -1.26 9.02
C ALA A 114 6.46 -2.33 9.92
N ILE A 115 7.16 -3.29 9.33
CA ILE A 115 7.90 -4.32 10.08
C ILE A 115 8.97 -3.69 10.97
N GLN A 116 9.78 -2.75 10.44
CA GLN A 116 10.80 -2.04 11.21
C GLN A 116 10.21 -1.24 12.37
N GLN A 117 9.03 -0.68 12.20
CA GLN A 117 8.27 0.01 13.25
C GLN A 117 7.54 -0.95 14.20
N LYS A 118 7.71 -2.27 14.04
CA LYS A 118 7.07 -3.32 14.83
C LYS A 118 5.54 -3.26 14.81
N LYS A 119 4.98 -2.81 13.70
CA LYS A 119 3.55 -2.82 13.44
C LYS A 119 3.16 -4.17 12.84
N PRO A 120 2.01 -4.74 13.22
CA PRO A 120 1.49 -5.92 12.56
C PRO A 120 1.30 -5.65 11.06
N LEU A 121 1.86 -6.54 10.23
CA LEU A 121 1.66 -6.57 8.78
C LEU A 121 0.92 -7.87 8.44
N LEU A 122 -0.26 -7.75 7.86
CA LEU A 122 -1.06 -8.86 7.35
C LEU A 122 -0.96 -8.85 5.83
N VAL A 123 -0.52 -9.94 5.22
CA VAL A 123 -0.33 -10.03 3.77
C VAL A 123 -1.27 -11.07 3.18
N VAL A 124 -2.06 -10.66 2.21
CA VAL A 124 -2.83 -11.56 1.34
C VAL A 124 -2.11 -11.64 0.00
N CYS A 125 -1.66 -12.84 -0.40
CA CYS A 125 -1.04 -13.07 -1.69
C CYS A 125 -2.05 -13.68 -2.66
N GLU A 126 -2.30 -13.00 -3.77
CA GLU A 126 -3.28 -13.44 -4.77
C GLU A 126 -2.95 -14.82 -5.35
N GLN A 127 -1.67 -15.08 -5.58
CA GLN A 127 -1.20 -16.35 -6.14
C GLN A 127 -0.93 -17.44 -5.10
N GLY A 128 -1.25 -17.19 -3.84
CA GLY A 128 -1.02 -18.12 -2.72
C GLY A 128 0.27 -17.84 -1.95
N VAL A 129 0.29 -18.22 -0.68
CA VAL A 129 1.43 -18.01 0.24
C VAL A 129 2.71 -18.63 -0.31
N GLU A 130 2.62 -19.78 -0.98
CA GLU A 130 3.74 -20.48 -1.60
C GLU A 130 4.46 -19.69 -2.69
N ASN A 131 3.83 -18.66 -3.24
CA ASN A 131 4.42 -17.78 -4.25
C ASN A 131 4.96 -16.45 -3.68
N MET A 132 4.87 -16.25 -2.38
CA MET A 132 5.47 -15.09 -1.74
C MET A 132 6.99 -15.09 -1.87
N PRO A 133 7.65 -13.91 -1.99
CA PRO A 133 9.11 -13.85 -1.98
C PRO A 133 9.71 -14.47 -0.71
N ASN A 134 10.78 -15.24 -0.88
CA ASN A 134 11.45 -15.94 0.25
C ASN A 134 11.80 -15.02 1.42
N TRP A 135 12.16 -13.76 1.12
CA TRP A 135 12.50 -12.78 2.14
C TRP A 135 11.37 -12.53 3.14
N MET A 136 10.12 -12.57 2.68
CA MET A 136 8.96 -12.35 3.53
C MET A 136 8.87 -13.38 4.67
N PHE A 137 9.22 -14.65 4.38
CA PHE A 137 9.23 -15.71 5.38
C PHE A 137 10.27 -15.51 6.50
N GLY A 138 11.30 -14.71 6.21
CA GLY A 138 12.35 -14.39 7.19
C GLY A 138 12.03 -13.21 8.11
N VAL A 139 11.04 -12.37 7.75
CA VAL A 139 10.82 -11.08 8.41
C VAL A 139 9.44 -10.89 9.01
N MET A 140 8.52 -11.83 8.79
CA MET A 140 7.15 -11.75 9.33
C MET A 140 6.62 -13.11 9.80
N PRO A 141 5.65 -13.14 10.74
CA PRO A 141 5.06 -14.36 11.24
C PRO A 141 4.23 -15.08 10.16
N LEU A 142 4.23 -16.41 10.16
CA LEU A 142 3.42 -17.23 9.25
C LEU A 142 1.92 -16.98 9.42
N GLU A 143 1.48 -16.72 10.66
CA GLU A 143 0.08 -16.42 11.01
C GLU A 143 -0.46 -15.14 10.39
N HIS A 144 0.42 -14.31 9.84
CA HIS A 144 0.06 -13.06 9.16
C HIS A 144 0.07 -13.19 7.63
N MET A 145 0.30 -14.40 7.10
CA MET A 145 0.32 -14.70 5.67
C MET A 145 -0.97 -15.43 5.26
N PHE A 146 -1.63 -14.94 4.22
CA PHE A 146 -2.91 -15.45 3.73
C PHE A 146 -2.89 -15.63 2.22
N SER A 147 -3.71 -16.56 1.74
CA SER A 147 -3.99 -16.75 0.31
C SER A 147 -5.32 -16.17 -0.08
#